data_74ab8f18393702827c1e78925a96c069
#
_entry.id   74ab8f18393702827c1e78925a96c069
#
_cell.length_a   1.000
_cell.length_b   1.000
_cell.length_c   1.000
_cell.angle_alpha   90.00
_cell.angle_beta   90.00
_cell.angle_gamma   90.00
#
_symmetry.space_group_name_H-M   'P 1'
#
loop_
_entity.id
_entity.type
_entity.pdbx_description
1 polymer ?
#
loop_
_entity_poly.entity_id
_entity_poly.type
_entity_poly.pdbx_seq_one_letter_code
_entity_poly.pdbx_strand_id
1 'polypeptide(L)'
;MAISPTAEGFRAAFRRPSLTLAEVAWRWTAGASVAVLFLFGLSEYLRTLPVTNGELLLLRTRHPYLVGEAIAHILRGSLNRVVISALLAALMLGFLWVFAASVGRMATVRGLLDYFRSNVGGSTSPSVPASDSERGAASHVSTDSVGDNNVLPSLLRLNFLRATVALAAALGFLGASILAGFASPEAHPKPALAFIIFLPLAALICLAWWALNWILSLAGMFAVHDGEDTVDAIVAAVGFCRDRTGRVFAVTIWTGLAHLCVFVVATTVVSMPMGFVAFVPWRLVVAVMMVATVVYFALADWLYMARLAGYVCIAETPEALLSPAPLPPAPQPNPAPPLQTTIDRDEPILSDLPNLAVEM
;
A
#
# COMPACT_ATOMS: atom_id res chain seq x y z
N MET A 1 3.26 -3.76 -27.93
CA MET A 1 4.16 -3.56 -26.77
C MET A 1 3.41 -3.92 -25.50
N ALA A 2 4.00 -4.71 -24.61
CA ALA A 2 3.36 -5.04 -23.33
C ALA A 2 3.26 -3.80 -22.44
N ILE A 3 2.12 -3.60 -21.80
CA ILE A 3 1.88 -2.51 -20.87
C ILE A 3 2.52 -2.88 -19.52
N SER A 4 3.38 -2.01 -18.98
CA SER A 4 3.93 -2.16 -17.63
C SER A 4 2.99 -1.49 -16.61
N PRO A 5 2.31 -2.25 -15.74
CA PRO A 5 1.38 -1.67 -14.76
C PRO A 5 2.04 -0.67 -13.81
N THR A 6 3.29 -0.92 -13.44
CA THR A 6 4.06 -0.02 -12.58
C THR A 6 4.29 1.34 -13.28
N ALA A 7 4.74 1.29 -14.54
CA ALA A 7 4.99 2.52 -15.30
C ALA A 7 3.69 3.31 -15.56
N GLU A 8 2.59 2.60 -15.85
CA GLU A 8 1.27 3.24 -16.01
C GLU A 8 0.74 3.83 -14.70
N GLY A 9 0.99 3.18 -13.57
CA GLY A 9 0.66 3.73 -12.26
C GLY A 9 1.36 5.07 -12.00
N PHE A 10 2.65 5.15 -12.26
CA PHE A 10 3.40 6.42 -12.18
C PHE A 10 2.90 7.44 -13.20
N ARG A 11 2.65 7.02 -14.44
CA ARG A 11 2.14 7.91 -15.49
C ARG A 11 0.76 8.48 -15.15
N ALA A 12 -0.14 7.67 -14.59
CA ALA A 12 -1.46 8.11 -14.14
C ALA A 12 -1.36 9.16 -13.03
N ALA A 13 -0.48 8.93 -12.03
CA ALA A 13 -0.25 9.87 -10.94
C ALA A 13 0.33 11.22 -11.44
N PHE A 14 1.17 11.21 -12.49
CA PHE A 14 1.69 12.44 -13.11
C PHE A 14 0.68 13.13 -14.05
N ARG A 15 -0.07 12.36 -14.84
CA ARG A 15 -1.01 12.92 -15.83
C ARG A 15 -2.28 13.49 -15.20
N ARG A 16 -2.66 12.99 -14.03
CA ARG A 16 -3.83 13.46 -13.27
C ARG A 16 -3.40 13.99 -11.89
N PRO A 17 -2.66 15.11 -11.84
CA PRO A 17 -2.22 15.68 -10.57
C PRO A 17 -3.40 16.08 -9.68
N SER A 18 -4.57 16.36 -10.25
CA SER A 18 -5.79 16.69 -9.50
C SER A 18 -6.25 15.53 -8.60
N LEU A 19 -6.16 14.27 -9.06
CA LEU A 19 -6.50 13.09 -8.24
C LEU A 19 -5.50 12.91 -7.11
N THR A 20 -4.21 13.07 -7.40
CA THR A 20 -3.16 12.97 -6.38
C THR A 20 -3.29 14.09 -5.35
N LEU A 21 -3.53 15.32 -5.78
CA LEU A 21 -3.76 16.45 -4.89
C LEU A 21 -5.03 16.26 -4.04
N ALA A 22 -6.09 15.72 -4.62
CA ALA A 22 -7.32 15.41 -3.88
C ALA A 22 -7.06 14.37 -2.79
N GLU A 23 -6.27 13.31 -3.09
CA GLU A 23 -5.88 12.29 -2.09
C GLU A 23 -5.05 12.91 -0.96
N VAL A 24 -4.04 13.71 -1.28
CA VAL A 24 -3.22 14.43 -0.30
C VAL A 24 -4.11 15.37 0.53
N ALA A 25 -4.95 16.16 -0.12
CA ALA A 25 -5.79 17.15 0.54
C ALA A 25 -6.73 16.53 1.57
N TRP A 26 -7.50 15.48 1.20
CA TRP A 26 -8.42 14.87 2.16
C TRP A 26 -7.68 14.15 3.31
N ARG A 27 -6.56 13.50 3.05
CA ARG A 27 -5.75 12.86 4.10
C ARG A 27 -5.20 13.87 5.10
N TRP A 28 -4.65 14.96 4.58
CA TRP A 28 -4.04 15.97 5.43
C TRP A 28 -5.09 16.78 6.19
N THR A 29 -6.21 17.12 5.57
CA THR A 29 -7.31 17.80 6.26
C THR A 29 -7.94 16.90 7.33
N ALA A 30 -8.19 15.61 7.03
CA ALA A 30 -8.68 14.66 8.02
C ALA A 30 -7.65 14.46 9.14
N GLY A 31 -6.37 14.27 8.81
CA GLY A 31 -5.28 14.14 9.79
C GLY A 31 -5.11 15.37 10.66
N ALA A 32 -5.14 16.57 10.08
CA ALA A 32 -5.09 17.82 10.83
C ALA A 32 -6.30 18.00 11.74
N SER A 33 -7.49 17.67 11.27
CA SER A 33 -8.73 17.73 12.08
C SER A 33 -8.65 16.80 13.29
N VAL A 34 -8.18 15.55 13.09
CA VAL A 34 -7.96 14.58 14.16
C VAL A 34 -6.92 15.11 15.16
N ALA A 35 -5.81 15.66 14.67
CA ALA A 35 -4.75 16.22 15.53
C ALA A 35 -5.24 17.42 16.35
N VAL A 36 -6.00 18.34 15.74
CA VAL A 36 -6.60 19.49 16.45
C VAL A 36 -7.58 19.04 17.52
N LEU A 37 -8.46 18.10 17.21
CA LEU A 37 -9.41 17.54 18.18
C LEU A 37 -8.69 16.83 19.33
N PHE A 38 -7.64 16.07 19.01
CA PHE A 38 -6.80 15.42 20.03
C PHE A 38 -6.13 16.45 20.95
N LEU A 39 -5.48 17.47 20.39
CA LEU A 39 -4.82 18.52 21.16
C LEU A 39 -5.80 19.32 22.00
N PHE A 40 -6.98 19.63 21.46
CA PHE A 40 -8.03 20.29 22.21
C PHE A 40 -8.51 19.42 23.37
N GLY A 41 -8.87 18.16 23.11
CA GLY A 41 -9.28 17.21 24.15
C GLY A 41 -8.20 17.01 25.22
N LEU A 42 -6.92 16.90 24.80
CA LEU A 42 -5.79 16.82 25.72
C LEU A 42 -5.65 18.08 26.56
N SER A 43 -5.78 19.29 25.96
CA SER A 43 -5.67 20.55 26.70
C SER A 43 -6.77 20.69 27.76
N GLU A 44 -8.02 20.32 27.40
CA GLU A 44 -9.12 20.31 28.35
C GLU A 44 -8.92 19.27 29.46
N TYR A 45 -8.45 18.07 29.09
CA TYR A 45 -8.12 17.05 30.09
C TYR A 45 -7.04 17.52 31.05
N LEU A 46 -5.94 18.12 30.54
CA LEU A 46 -4.86 18.66 31.40
C LEU A 46 -5.34 19.75 32.35
N ARG A 47 -6.33 20.58 31.98
CA ARG A 47 -6.96 21.58 32.86
C ARG A 47 -7.74 20.96 34.00
N THR A 48 -8.23 19.74 33.87
CA THR A 48 -9.01 19.05 34.90
C THR A 48 -8.15 18.27 35.89
N LEU A 49 -6.83 18.17 35.65
CA LEU A 49 -5.93 17.46 36.56
C LEU A 49 -5.74 18.22 37.87
N PRO A 50 -5.84 17.54 39.03
CA PRO A 50 -5.57 18.14 40.33
C PRO A 50 -4.06 18.29 40.51
N VAL A 51 -3.50 19.39 40.02
CA VAL A 51 -2.07 19.68 40.13
C VAL A 51 -1.85 20.54 41.38
N THR A 52 -1.02 20.07 42.30
CA THR A 52 -0.64 20.81 43.50
C THR A 52 0.41 21.87 43.17
N ASN A 53 0.50 22.92 44.04
CA ASN A 53 1.50 23.96 43.88
C ASN A 53 2.95 23.43 43.92
N GLY A 54 3.19 22.36 44.67
CA GLY A 54 4.49 21.68 44.72
C GLY A 54 4.86 21.03 43.38
N GLU A 55 3.91 20.33 42.74
CA GLU A 55 4.11 19.70 41.41
C GLU A 55 4.31 20.76 40.33
N LEU A 56 3.59 21.89 40.38
CA LEU A 56 3.82 23.02 39.48
C LEU A 56 5.25 23.58 39.62
N LEU A 57 5.79 23.64 40.84
CA LEU A 57 7.15 24.08 41.07
C LEU A 57 8.15 23.11 40.47
N LEU A 58 7.96 21.78 40.65
CA LEU A 58 8.79 20.73 40.04
C LEU A 58 8.75 20.77 38.50
N LEU A 59 7.58 20.98 37.91
CA LEU A 59 7.44 21.13 36.44
C LEU A 59 8.19 22.35 35.89
N ARG A 60 8.33 23.44 36.70
CA ARG A 60 9.06 24.65 36.30
C ARG A 60 10.58 24.51 36.39
N THR A 61 11.11 23.53 37.11
CA THR A 61 12.56 23.37 37.33
C THR A 61 13.34 23.05 36.07
N ARG A 62 12.67 22.62 34.97
CA ARG A 62 13.26 22.15 33.73
C ARG A 62 14.25 20.96 33.87
N HIS A 63 14.31 20.38 35.08
CA HIS A 63 15.16 19.21 35.32
C HIS A 63 14.40 17.95 34.90
N PRO A 64 14.86 17.18 33.90
CA PRO A 64 14.08 16.07 33.28
C PRO A 64 13.60 15.03 34.29
N TYR A 65 14.43 14.71 35.30
CA TYR A 65 14.09 13.75 36.34
C TYR A 65 12.93 14.25 37.23
N LEU A 66 13.01 15.49 37.72
CA LEU A 66 11.97 16.09 38.60
C LEU A 66 10.66 16.29 37.86
N VAL A 67 10.73 16.67 36.58
CA VAL A 67 9.54 16.76 35.71
C VAL A 67 8.91 15.38 35.51
N GLY A 68 9.72 14.36 35.29
CA GLY A 68 9.24 12.98 35.15
C GLY A 68 8.56 12.47 36.42
N GLU A 69 9.13 12.74 37.58
CA GLU A 69 8.56 12.35 38.89
C GLU A 69 7.25 13.07 39.18
N ALA A 70 7.16 14.37 38.91
CA ALA A 70 5.93 15.14 39.05
C ALA A 70 4.82 14.62 38.14
N ILE A 71 5.14 14.33 36.87
CA ILE A 71 4.20 13.74 35.91
C ILE A 71 3.74 12.35 36.40
N ALA A 72 4.66 11.49 36.82
CA ALA A 72 4.33 10.19 37.35
C ALA A 72 3.40 10.24 38.58
N HIS A 73 3.63 11.19 39.47
CA HIS A 73 2.79 11.39 40.65
C HIS A 73 1.39 11.87 40.28
N ILE A 74 1.26 12.87 39.42
CA ILE A 74 -0.03 13.38 38.90
C ILE A 74 -0.81 12.25 38.18
N LEU A 75 -0.13 11.44 37.36
CA LEU A 75 -0.77 10.35 36.63
C LEU A 75 -1.21 9.20 37.56
N ARG A 76 -0.44 8.85 38.59
CA ARG A 76 -0.83 7.82 39.56
C ARG A 76 -2.12 8.18 40.30
N GLY A 77 -2.30 9.46 40.67
CA GLY A 77 -3.52 9.93 41.32
C GLY A 77 -4.76 9.96 40.42
N SER A 78 -4.57 9.96 39.12
CA SER A 78 -5.65 10.10 38.13
C SER A 78 -5.69 8.95 37.07
N LEU A 79 -5.02 7.84 37.33
CA LEU A 79 -4.83 6.75 36.33
C LEU A 79 -6.14 6.28 35.68
N ASN A 80 -7.19 6.08 36.49
CA ASN A 80 -8.50 5.65 35.95
C ASN A 80 -9.09 6.68 34.97
N ARG A 81 -8.96 7.97 35.29
CA ARG A 81 -9.45 9.04 34.40
C ARG A 81 -8.62 9.12 33.13
N VAL A 82 -7.29 8.98 33.25
CA VAL A 82 -6.38 8.95 32.08
C VAL A 82 -6.76 7.82 31.13
N VAL A 83 -6.92 6.60 31.65
CA VAL A 83 -7.25 5.42 30.85
C VAL A 83 -8.61 5.57 30.16
N ILE A 84 -9.63 6.00 30.91
CA ILE A 84 -10.98 6.17 30.35
C ILE A 84 -10.99 7.28 29.29
N SER A 85 -10.39 8.43 29.56
CA SER A 85 -10.35 9.55 28.61
C SER A 85 -9.52 9.21 27.36
N ALA A 86 -8.40 8.51 27.52
CA ALA A 86 -7.59 8.03 26.40
C ALA A 86 -8.35 7.01 25.54
N LEU A 87 -9.08 6.08 26.17
CA LEU A 87 -9.92 5.11 25.46
C LEU A 87 -11.04 5.78 24.67
N LEU A 88 -11.77 6.71 25.30
CA LEU A 88 -12.83 7.48 24.64
C LEU A 88 -12.28 8.31 23.48
N ALA A 89 -11.17 9.02 23.70
CA ALA A 89 -10.51 9.78 22.64
C ALA A 89 -10.07 8.87 21.48
N ALA A 90 -9.45 7.72 21.77
CA ALA A 90 -9.04 6.77 20.75
C ALA A 90 -10.21 6.23 19.95
N LEU A 91 -11.34 5.90 20.59
CA LEU A 91 -12.56 5.45 19.93
C LEU A 91 -13.14 6.54 19.02
N MET A 92 -13.30 7.76 19.52
CA MET A 92 -13.87 8.89 18.76
C MET A 92 -12.98 9.25 17.55
N LEU A 93 -11.68 9.38 17.76
CA LEU A 93 -10.74 9.70 16.69
C LEU A 93 -10.61 8.57 15.69
N GLY A 94 -10.62 7.32 16.16
CA GLY A 94 -10.64 6.14 15.30
C GLY A 94 -11.88 6.09 14.42
N PHE A 95 -13.06 6.38 14.96
CA PHE A 95 -14.30 6.43 14.20
C PHE A 95 -14.29 7.53 13.12
N LEU A 96 -13.83 8.72 13.50
CA LEU A 96 -13.68 9.84 12.56
C LEU A 96 -12.71 9.49 11.43
N TRP A 97 -11.58 8.86 11.76
CA TRP A 97 -10.61 8.42 10.78
C TRP A 97 -11.18 7.35 9.84
N VAL A 98 -11.89 6.33 10.37
CA VAL A 98 -12.53 5.27 9.56
C VAL A 98 -13.51 5.88 8.57
N PHE A 99 -14.35 6.83 9.01
CA PHE A 99 -15.30 7.51 8.15
C PHE A 99 -14.60 8.32 7.05
N ALA A 100 -13.68 9.19 7.42
CA ALA A 100 -12.94 10.02 6.47
C ALA A 100 -12.16 9.17 5.45
N ALA A 101 -11.50 8.10 5.91
CA ALA A 101 -10.75 7.18 5.05
C ALA A 101 -11.68 6.44 4.07
N SER A 102 -12.91 6.09 4.47
CA SER A 102 -13.86 5.41 3.59
C SER A 102 -14.35 6.30 2.47
N VAL A 103 -14.73 7.54 2.81
CA VAL A 103 -15.19 8.52 1.82
C VAL A 103 -14.06 8.91 0.86
N GLY A 104 -12.88 9.23 1.39
CA GLY A 104 -11.72 9.60 0.59
C GLY A 104 -11.31 8.48 -0.36
N ARG A 105 -11.26 7.24 0.14
CA ARG A 105 -10.90 6.07 -0.67
C ARG A 105 -11.89 5.80 -1.80
N MET A 106 -13.18 5.92 -1.51
CA MET A 106 -14.23 5.78 -2.52
C MET A 106 -14.03 6.79 -3.67
N ALA A 107 -13.83 8.06 -3.34
CA ALA A 107 -13.61 9.10 -4.34
C ALA A 107 -12.34 8.85 -5.18
N THR A 108 -11.25 8.48 -4.54
CA THR A 108 -9.96 8.24 -5.21
C THR A 108 -10.04 7.03 -6.16
N VAL A 109 -10.59 5.90 -5.69
CA VAL A 109 -10.68 4.68 -6.52
C VAL A 109 -11.61 4.91 -7.70
N ARG A 110 -12.78 5.56 -7.53
CA ARG A 110 -13.66 5.92 -8.63
C ARG A 110 -12.96 6.80 -9.68
N GLY A 111 -12.26 7.83 -9.23
CA GLY A 111 -11.53 8.70 -10.15
C GLY A 111 -10.43 7.97 -10.93
N LEU A 112 -9.78 6.95 -10.35
CA LEU A 112 -8.82 6.11 -11.05
C LEU A 112 -9.49 5.15 -12.04
N LEU A 113 -10.60 4.54 -11.67
CA LEU A 113 -11.39 3.68 -12.56
C LEU A 113 -11.87 4.46 -13.80
N ASP A 114 -12.43 5.65 -13.61
CA ASP A 114 -12.84 6.51 -14.70
C ASP A 114 -11.69 6.88 -15.63
N TYR A 115 -10.51 7.14 -15.06
CA TYR A 115 -9.31 7.42 -15.84
C TYR A 115 -8.90 6.24 -16.71
N PHE A 116 -8.82 5.02 -16.17
CA PHE A 116 -8.39 3.86 -16.93
C PHE A 116 -9.46 3.41 -17.94
N ARG A 117 -10.73 3.41 -17.59
CA ARG A 117 -11.84 3.09 -18.51
C ARG A 117 -11.89 4.03 -19.71
N SER A 118 -11.70 5.33 -19.49
CA SER A 118 -11.67 6.31 -20.59
C SER A 118 -10.47 6.13 -21.51
N ASN A 119 -9.32 5.71 -20.99
CA ASN A 119 -8.12 5.49 -21.81
C ASN A 119 -8.12 4.14 -22.56
N VAL A 120 -8.68 3.09 -21.97
CA VAL A 120 -8.78 1.76 -22.61
C VAL A 120 -9.93 1.75 -23.64
N GLY A 121 -11.06 2.37 -23.35
CA GLY A 121 -12.21 2.47 -24.27
C GLY A 121 -11.94 3.29 -25.52
N GLY A 122 -11.09 4.33 -25.42
CA GLY A 122 -10.74 5.18 -26.56
C GLY A 122 -9.84 4.53 -27.62
N SER A 123 -9.17 3.42 -27.30
CA SER A 123 -8.25 2.74 -28.22
C SER A 123 -8.91 1.62 -29.05
N THR A 124 -10.15 1.25 -28.78
CA THR A 124 -10.84 0.10 -29.41
C THR A 124 -11.99 0.46 -30.33
N SER A 125 -12.29 1.73 -30.55
CA SER A 125 -13.24 2.13 -31.60
C SER A 125 -12.49 2.54 -32.85
N PRO A 126 -12.30 1.63 -33.84
CA PRO A 126 -12.18 2.09 -35.20
C PRO A 126 -13.50 2.81 -35.52
N SER A 127 -13.42 4.05 -35.96
CA SER A 127 -14.55 4.82 -36.45
C SER A 127 -15.20 4.11 -37.63
N VAL A 128 -16.08 3.16 -37.35
CA VAL A 128 -17.06 2.70 -38.32
C VAL A 128 -18.05 3.84 -38.41
N PRO A 129 -18.23 4.48 -39.58
CA PRO A 129 -19.25 5.49 -39.75
C PRO A 129 -20.58 4.81 -39.51
N ALA A 130 -21.21 5.09 -38.36
CA ALA A 130 -22.53 4.60 -38.03
C ALA A 130 -23.51 5.22 -39.05
N SER A 131 -24.05 4.36 -39.91
CA SER A 131 -25.23 4.71 -40.70
C SER A 131 -26.36 5.11 -39.76
N ASP A 132 -26.95 6.27 -40.00
CA ASP A 132 -27.99 6.98 -39.22
C ASP A 132 -29.34 6.24 -39.08
N SER A 133 -29.39 4.92 -39.03
CA SER A 133 -30.66 4.19 -39.17
C SER A 133 -31.13 3.35 -37.99
N GLU A 134 -30.51 3.45 -36.79
CA GLU A 134 -31.10 2.80 -35.59
C GLU A 134 -30.89 3.62 -34.32
N ARG A 135 -31.41 4.86 -34.32
CA ARG A 135 -31.76 5.59 -33.08
C ARG A 135 -33.08 5.09 -32.51
N GLY A 136 -33.18 3.81 -32.25
CA GLY A 136 -34.24 3.17 -31.53
C GLY A 136 -33.77 2.75 -30.15
N ALA A 137 -34.10 3.56 -29.14
CA ALA A 137 -34.38 3.17 -27.75
C ALA A 137 -33.66 1.92 -27.20
N ALA A 138 -32.34 1.89 -27.15
CA ALA A 138 -31.67 1.15 -26.11
C ALA A 138 -31.41 2.12 -24.95
N SER A 139 -32.45 2.31 -24.12
CA SER A 139 -32.28 2.83 -22.78
C SER A 139 -31.23 1.93 -22.08
N HIS A 140 -29.99 2.40 -21.99
CA HIS A 140 -29.10 1.93 -20.95
C HIS A 140 -29.85 2.09 -19.64
N VAL A 141 -30.54 1.03 -19.28
CA VAL A 141 -31.06 0.85 -17.92
C VAL A 141 -29.83 0.90 -17.05
N SER A 142 -29.69 2.04 -16.40
CA SER A 142 -28.66 2.29 -15.39
C SER A 142 -28.82 1.25 -14.28
N THR A 143 -28.14 0.11 -14.44
CA THR A 143 -27.86 -0.87 -13.38
C THR A 143 -26.92 -0.28 -12.30
N ASP A 144 -26.47 0.97 -12.50
CA ASP A 144 -25.57 1.68 -11.61
C ASP A 144 -26.15 2.04 -10.24
N SER A 145 -27.48 2.07 -10.08
CA SER A 145 -28.08 2.58 -8.83
C SER A 145 -28.14 1.56 -7.68
N VAL A 146 -28.10 0.25 -7.96
CA VAL A 146 -28.22 -0.78 -6.92
C VAL A 146 -26.88 -1.11 -6.28
N GLY A 147 -25.77 -1.03 -7.04
CA GLY A 147 -24.42 -1.26 -6.53
C GLY A 147 -23.89 -0.12 -5.65
N ASP A 148 -24.34 1.11 -5.91
CA ASP A 148 -23.78 2.32 -5.26
C ASP A 148 -24.14 2.42 -3.77
N ASN A 149 -25.28 1.88 -3.34
CA ASN A 149 -25.75 1.93 -1.96
C ASN A 149 -24.92 1.05 -1.01
N ASN A 150 -24.20 0.03 -1.50
CA ASN A 150 -23.45 -0.91 -0.67
C ASN A 150 -21.96 -0.58 -0.55
N VAL A 151 -21.42 0.26 -1.43
CA VAL A 151 -19.99 0.57 -1.49
C VAL A 151 -19.49 1.25 -0.21
N LEU A 152 -20.19 2.28 0.27
CA LEU A 152 -19.77 3.01 1.47
C LEU A 152 -19.81 2.14 2.74
N PRO A 153 -20.89 1.37 3.02
CA PRO A 153 -20.91 0.42 4.14
C PRO A 153 -19.78 -0.61 4.09
N SER A 154 -19.49 -1.18 2.92
CA SER A 154 -18.40 -2.14 2.74
C SER A 154 -17.04 -1.52 3.02
N LEU A 155 -16.78 -0.30 2.54
CA LEU A 155 -15.56 0.44 2.84
C LEU A 155 -15.43 0.80 4.33
N LEU A 156 -16.53 1.18 4.99
CA LEU A 156 -16.55 1.45 6.42
C LEU A 156 -16.14 0.21 7.21
N ARG A 157 -16.70 -0.96 6.89
CA ARG A 157 -16.35 -2.24 7.53
C ARG A 157 -14.89 -2.62 7.27
N LEU A 158 -14.39 -2.45 6.04
CA LEU A 158 -13.00 -2.72 5.69
C LEU A 158 -12.03 -1.80 6.43
N ASN A 159 -12.31 -0.50 6.52
CA ASN A 159 -11.48 0.44 7.26
C ASN A 159 -11.57 0.23 8.77
N PHE A 160 -12.72 -0.17 9.30
CA PHE A 160 -12.85 -0.61 10.69
C PHE A 160 -11.98 -1.84 10.96
N LEU A 161 -12.01 -2.84 10.08
CA LEU A 161 -11.15 -4.02 10.18
C LEU A 161 -9.66 -3.65 10.14
N ARG A 162 -9.27 -2.69 9.29
CA ARG A 162 -7.90 -2.16 9.25
C ARG A 162 -7.50 -1.48 10.58
N ALA A 163 -8.41 -0.70 11.15
CA ALA A 163 -8.19 -0.08 12.47
C ALA A 163 -8.03 -1.14 13.57
N THR A 164 -8.86 -2.19 13.54
CA THR A 164 -8.77 -3.32 14.47
C THR A 164 -7.45 -4.07 14.34
N VAL A 165 -7.00 -4.34 13.10
CA VAL A 165 -5.70 -4.98 12.84
C VAL A 165 -4.54 -4.09 13.33
N ALA A 166 -4.61 -2.78 13.15
CA ALA A 166 -3.60 -1.85 13.66
C ALA A 166 -3.57 -1.83 15.20
N LEU A 167 -4.74 -1.84 15.84
CA LEU A 167 -4.86 -1.93 17.30
C LEU A 167 -4.31 -3.26 17.83
N ALA A 168 -4.64 -4.37 17.17
CA ALA A 168 -4.11 -5.69 17.54
C ALA A 168 -2.58 -5.74 17.41
N ALA A 169 -2.01 -5.14 16.37
CA ALA A 169 -0.57 -5.02 16.22
C ALA A 169 0.06 -4.17 17.35
N ALA A 170 -0.55 -3.03 17.69
CA ALA A 170 -0.07 -2.18 18.79
C ALA A 170 -0.09 -2.93 20.14
N LEU A 171 -1.17 -3.67 20.43
CA LEU A 171 -1.27 -4.52 21.61
C LEU A 171 -0.25 -5.67 21.58
N GLY A 172 0.00 -6.25 20.41
CA GLY A 172 1.03 -7.25 20.20
C GLY A 172 2.44 -6.71 20.51
N PHE A 173 2.78 -5.51 20.04
CA PHE A 173 4.05 -4.84 20.38
C PHE A 173 4.18 -4.55 21.87
N LEU A 174 3.09 -4.11 22.51
CA LEU A 174 3.06 -3.92 23.96
C LEU A 174 3.31 -5.24 24.69
N GLY A 175 2.63 -6.32 24.29
CA GLY A 175 2.84 -7.65 24.84
C GLY A 175 4.27 -8.16 24.64
N ALA A 176 4.84 -7.98 23.46
CA ALA A 176 6.25 -8.33 23.17
C ALA A 176 7.23 -7.54 24.04
N SER A 177 6.97 -6.24 24.27
CA SER A 177 7.77 -5.38 25.14
C SER A 177 7.71 -5.81 26.61
N ILE A 178 6.52 -6.15 27.09
CA ILE A 178 6.32 -6.67 28.45
C ILE A 178 7.05 -8.00 28.63
N LEU A 179 6.92 -8.93 27.67
CA LEU A 179 7.59 -10.23 27.71
C LEU A 179 9.12 -10.10 27.72
N ALA A 180 9.65 -9.19 26.90
CA ALA A 180 11.08 -8.87 26.89
C ALA A 180 11.53 -8.25 28.22
N GLY A 181 10.70 -7.41 28.85
CA GLY A 181 10.95 -6.83 30.17
C GLY A 181 11.06 -7.88 31.25
N PHE A 182 10.20 -8.88 31.26
CA PHE A 182 10.28 -10.04 32.19
C PHE A 182 11.56 -10.84 32.02
N ALA A 183 12.10 -10.94 30.79
CA ALA A 183 13.34 -11.64 30.54
C ALA A 183 14.60 -10.90 31.03
N SER A 184 14.49 -9.60 31.35
CA SER A 184 15.58 -8.75 31.83
C SER A 184 15.16 -7.98 33.09
N PRO A 185 15.03 -8.65 34.25
CA PRO A 185 14.65 -8.00 35.49
C PRO A 185 15.73 -7.01 35.96
N GLU A 186 15.31 -5.94 36.65
CA GLU A 186 16.20 -4.86 37.09
C GLU A 186 17.34 -5.34 38.00
N ALA A 187 17.10 -6.40 38.81
CA ALA A 187 18.13 -6.97 39.68
C ALA A 187 19.31 -7.60 38.92
N HIS A 188 19.07 -8.15 37.74
CA HIS A 188 20.09 -8.78 36.88
C HIS A 188 19.81 -8.46 35.42
N PRO A 189 20.13 -7.28 34.92
CA PRO A 189 19.77 -6.84 33.59
C PRO A 189 20.47 -7.69 32.51
N LYS A 190 19.65 -8.32 31.65
CA LYS A 190 20.12 -9.12 30.49
C LYS A 190 19.60 -8.52 29.20
N PRO A 191 20.07 -7.33 28.78
CA PRO A 191 19.50 -6.61 27.64
C PRO A 191 19.59 -7.40 26.33
N ALA A 192 20.65 -8.21 26.14
CA ALA A 192 20.78 -9.07 24.97
C ALA A 192 19.66 -10.11 24.88
N LEU A 193 19.27 -10.74 26.00
CA LEU A 193 18.18 -11.71 26.03
C LEU A 193 16.82 -11.04 25.74
N ALA A 194 16.59 -9.88 26.35
CA ALA A 194 15.37 -9.10 26.08
C ALA A 194 15.26 -8.73 24.59
N PHE A 195 16.38 -8.32 23.98
CA PHE A 195 16.43 -7.98 22.56
C PHE A 195 16.19 -9.19 21.64
N ILE A 196 16.79 -10.35 21.96
CA ILE A 196 16.61 -11.60 21.21
C ILE A 196 15.16 -12.09 21.26
N ILE A 197 14.42 -11.83 22.35
CA ILE A 197 13.00 -12.18 22.46
C ILE A 197 12.15 -11.15 21.74
N PHE A 198 12.41 -9.85 21.96
CA PHE A 198 11.63 -8.77 21.40
C PHE A 198 11.66 -8.74 19.87
N LEU A 199 12.87 -8.83 19.28
CA LEU A 199 13.05 -8.61 17.85
C LEU A 199 12.27 -9.58 16.95
N PRO A 200 12.29 -10.92 17.18
CA PRO A 200 11.53 -11.86 16.39
C PRO A 200 10.02 -11.67 16.54
N LEU A 201 9.54 -11.40 17.75
CA LEU A 201 8.12 -11.16 18.01
C LEU A 201 7.67 -9.87 17.32
N ALA A 202 8.43 -8.79 17.45
CA ALA A 202 8.16 -7.54 16.78
C ALA A 202 8.17 -7.70 15.25
N ALA A 203 9.13 -8.44 14.70
CA ALA A 203 9.20 -8.73 13.28
C ALA A 203 7.99 -9.53 12.79
N LEU A 204 7.56 -10.55 13.54
CA LEU A 204 6.37 -11.35 13.21
C LEU A 204 5.09 -10.50 13.23
N ILE A 205 4.92 -9.67 14.26
CA ILE A 205 3.78 -8.76 14.38
C ILE A 205 3.77 -7.76 13.22
N CYS A 206 4.93 -7.17 12.90
CA CYS A 206 5.09 -6.26 11.77
C CYS A 206 4.72 -6.92 10.44
N LEU A 207 5.20 -8.14 10.21
CA LEU A 207 4.94 -8.89 8.98
C LEU A 207 3.45 -9.21 8.84
N ALA A 208 2.82 -9.70 9.91
CA ALA A 208 1.39 -10.00 9.93
C ALA A 208 0.54 -8.75 9.70
N TRP A 209 0.86 -7.66 10.41
CA TRP A 209 0.19 -6.38 10.22
C TRP A 209 0.34 -5.84 8.80
N TRP A 210 1.55 -5.90 8.23
CA TRP A 210 1.83 -5.44 6.87
C TRP A 210 1.05 -6.25 5.83
N ALA A 211 1.05 -7.59 5.94
CA ALA A 211 0.34 -8.48 5.01
C ALA A 211 -1.17 -8.27 5.06
N LEU A 212 -1.76 -8.23 6.26
CA LEU A 212 -3.20 -7.99 6.44
C LEU A 212 -3.61 -6.61 5.94
N ASN A 213 -2.86 -5.57 6.29
CA ASN A 213 -3.16 -4.21 5.84
C ASN A 213 -3.04 -4.07 4.31
N TRP A 214 -2.12 -4.82 3.68
CA TRP A 214 -1.98 -4.84 2.23
C TRP A 214 -3.19 -5.50 1.55
N ILE A 215 -3.63 -6.68 2.02
CA ILE A 215 -4.83 -7.38 1.50
C ILE A 215 -6.08 -6.50 1.68
N LEU A 216 -6.29 -5.94 2.87
CA LEU A 216 -7.42 -5.06 3.15
C LEU A 216 -7.38 -3.77 2.31
N SER A 217 -6.18 -3.32 1.95
CA SER A 217 -6.01 -2.21 1.01
C SER A 217 -6.48 -2.56 -0.40
N LEU A 218 -6.20 -3.76 -0.88
CA LEU A 218 -6.68 -4.25 -2.17
C LEU A 218 -8.19 -4.53 -2.14
N ALA A 219 -8.71 -5.14 -1.07
CA ALA A 219 -10.15 -5.37 -0.90
C ALA A 219 -10.95 -4.08 -1.01
N GLY A 220 -10.44 -2.96 -0.46
CA GLY A 220 -11.08 -1.65 -0.63
C GLY A 220 -11.16 -1.16 -2.08
N MET A 221 -10.27 -1.60 -2.96
CA MET A 221 -10.36 -1.34 -4.41
C MET A 221 -11.50 -2.16 -5.03
N PHE A 222 -11.61 -3.46 -4.73
CA PHE A 222 -12.65 -4.34 -5.26
C PHE A 222 -14.05 -3.98 -4.76
N ALA A 223 -14.18 -3.57 -3.50
CA ALA A 223 -15.45 -3.03 -2.98
C ALA A 223 -15.98 -1.85 -3.78
N VAL A 224 -15.09 -1.02 -4.37
CA VAL A 224 -15.49 0.12 -5.22
C VAL A 224 -15.64 -0.30 -6.68
N HIS A 225 -14.75 -1.19 -7.16
CA HIS A 225 -14.69 -1.64 -8.55
C HIS A 225 -15.92 -2.46 -8.94
N ASP A 226 -16.27 -3.46 -8.12
CA ASP A 226 -17.31 -4.45 -8.39
C ASP A 226 -18.59 -4.20 -7.57
N GLY A 227 -18.56 -3.26 -6.61
CA GLY A 227 -19.67 -3.01 -5.69
C GLY A 227 -19.90 -4.13 -4.68
N GLU A 228 -18.86 -4.94 -4.43
CA GLU A 228 -18.94 -6.14 -3.60
C GLU A 228 -19.09 -5.82 -2.11
N ASP A 229 -19.67 -6.78 -1.36
CA ASP A 229 -19.67 -6.71 0.11
C ASP A 229 -18.26 -6.96 0.65
N THR A 230 -18.09 -6.67 1.92
CA THR A 230 -16.80 -6.72 2.64
C THR A 230 -16.06 -8.04 2.48
N VAL A 231 -16.78 -9.16 2.61
CA VAL A 231 -16.19 -10.51 2.55
C VAL A 231 -15.82 -10.87 1.11
N ASP A 232 -16.73 -10.62 0.18
CA ASP A 232 -16.52 -10.90 -1.25
C ASP A 232 -15.35 -10.06 -1.81
N ALA A 233 -15.25 -8.79 -1.42
CA ALA A 233 -14.13 -7.93 -1.77
C ALA A 233 -12.78 -8.45 -1.21
N ILE A 234 -12.75 -9.06 -0.02
CA ILE A 234 -11.54 -9.70 0.51
C ILE A 234 -11.20 -10.94 -0.31
N VAL A 235 -12.19 -11.78 -0.63
CA VAL A 235 -12.01 -12.97 -1.46
C VAL A 235 -11.51 -12.60 -2.86
N ALA A 236 -12.10 -11.57 -3.48
CA ALA A 236 -11.67 -11.03 -4.76
C ALA A 236 -10.22 -10.53 -4.71
N ALA A 237 -9.84 -9.80 -3.65
CA ALA A 237 -8.48 -9.34 -3.45
C ALA A 237 -7.46 -10.49 -3.33
N VAL A 238 -7.81 -11.54 -2.59
CA VAL A 238 -6.96 -12.74 -2.45
C VAL A 238 -6.85 -13.48 -3.79
N GLY A 239 -7.97 -13.68 -4.50
CA GLY A 239 -8.01 -14.27 -5.84
C GLY A 239 -7.12 -13.50 -6.81
N PHE A 240 -7.26 -12.18 -6.86
CA PHE A 240 -6.45 -11.30 -7.68
C PHE A 240 -4.95 -11.42 -7.40
N CYS A 241 -4.56 -11.49 -6.11
CA CYS A 241 -3.18 -11.71 -5.74
C CYS A 241 -2.67 -13.08 -6.19
N ARG A 242 -3.51 -14.12 -6.13
CA ARG A 242 -3.16 -15.47 -6.55
C ARG A 242 -3.02 -15.57 -8.07
N ASP A 243 -3.98 -15.04 -8.82
CA ASP A 243 -4.05 -15.18 -10.27
C ASP A 243 -3.00 -14.30 -10.98
N ARG A 244 -2.72 -13.12 -10.43
CA ARG A 244 -1.80 -12.13 -11.02
C ARG A 244 -0.59 -11.83 -10.13
N THR A 245 -0.11 -12.83 -9.37
CA THR A 245 0.95 -12.71 -8.35
C THR A 245 2.15 -11.90 -8.83
N GLY A 246 2.76 -12.27 -9.96
CA GLY A 246 3.98 -11.64 -10.45
C GLY A 246 3.83 -10.14 -10.71
N ARG A 247 2.69 -9.72 -11.29
CA ARG A 247 2.43 -8.31 -11.63
C ARG A 247 2.12 -7.49 -10.37
N VAL A 248 1.31 -8.05 -9.48
CA VAL A 248 0.94 -7.40 -8.21
C VAL A 248 2.18 -7.22 -7.33
N PHE A 249 3.03 -8.25 -7.23
CA PHE A 249 4.30 -8.14 -6.52
C PHE A 249 5.27 -7.15 -7.19
N ALA A 250 5.34 -7.13 -8.52
CA ALA A 250 6.20 -6.16 -9.21
C ALA A 250 5.81 -4.71 -8.88
N VAL A 251 4.51 -4.37 -8.92
CA VAL A 251 4.02 -3.04 -8.51
C VAL A 251 4.38 -2.77 -7.06
N THR A 252 4.15 -3.74 -6.16
CA THR A 252 4.44 -3.59 -4.73
C THR A 252 5.94 -3.37 -4.46
N ILE A 253 6.81 -4.18 -5.08
CA ILE A 253 8.25 -4.11 -4.88
C ILE A 253 8.82 -2.79 -5.42
N TRP A 254 8.48 -2.41 -6.66
CA TRP A 254 9.00 -1.19 -7.26
C TRP A 254 8.54 0.07 -6.53
N THR A 255 7.27 0.15 -6.16
CA THR A 255 6.76 1.29 -5.37
C THR A 255 7.30 1.28 -3.94
N GLY A 256 7.52 0.10 -3.35
CA GLY A 256 8.15 -0.07 -2.04
C GLY A 256 9.61 0.37 -2.05
N LEU A 257 10.38 0.00 -3.10
CA LEU A 257 11.77 0.42 -3.28
C LEU A 257 11.86 1.95 -3.47
N ALA A 258 10.98 2.52 -4.29
CA ALA A 258 10.89 3.96 -4.45
C ALA A 258 10.58 4.67 -3.11
N HIS A 259 9.66 4.11 -2.32
CA HIS A 259 9.36 4.64 -0.99
C HIS A 259 10.56 4.55 -0.04
N LEU A 260 11.29 3.42 -0.06
CA LEU A 260 12.52 3.26 0.73
C LEU A 260 13.57 4.31 0.34
N CYS A 261 13.79 4.55 -0.95
CA CYS A 261 14.70 5.60 -1.41
C CYS A 261 14.28 6.98 -0.90
N VAL A 262 12.99 7.32 -1.02
CA VAL A 262 12.45 8.60 -0.52
C VAL A 262 12.62 8.70 1.00
N PHE A 263 12.38 7.62 1.75
CA PHE A 263 12.57 7.57 3.20
C PHE A 263 14.02 7.81 3.60
N VAL A 264 14.97 7.13 2.96
CA VAL A 264 16.42 7.30 3.24
C VAL A 264 16.86 8.72 2.95
N VAL A 265 16.47 9.28 1.80
CA VAL A 265 16.78 10.67 1.44
C VAL A 265 16.17 11.65 2.45
N ALA A 266 14.89 11.48 2.79
CA ALA A 266 14.20 12.34 3.74
C ALA A 266 14.85 12.28 5.13
N THR A 267 15.18 11.08 5.62
CA THR A 267 15.83 10.89 6.92
C THR A 267 17.19 11.59 6.93
N THR A 268 17.96 11.47 5.86
CA THR A 268 19.27 12.16 5.71
C THR A 268 19.09 13.68 5.72
N VAL A 269 18.12 14.19 4.93
CA VAL A 269 17.84 15.62 4.86
C VAL A 269 17.33 16.18 6.18
N VAL A 270 16.48 15.45 6.91
CA VAL A 270 15.96 15.87 8.23
C VAL A 270 17.05 15.84 9.30
N SER A 271 17.98 14.88 9.26
CA SER A 271 19.06 14.79 10.25
C SER A 271 20.21 15.79 10.00
N MET A 272 20.41 16.22 8.76
CA MET A 272 21.48 17.16 8.40
C MET A 272 21.46 18.50 9.18
N PRO A 273 20.31 19.21 9.35
CA PRO A 273 20.26 20.44 10.12
C PRO A 273 20.64 20.29 11.60
N MET A 274 20.46 19.09 12.17
CA MET A 274 20.84 18.85 13.57
C MET A 274 22.36 18.96 13.78
N GLY A 275 23.18 18.66 12.77
CA GLY A 275 24.63 18.86 12.82
C GLY A 275 25.04 20.34 12.88
N PHE A 276 24.15 21.26 12.50
CA PHE A 276 24.41 22.69 12.47
C PHE A 276 23.77 23.48 13.61
N VAL A 277 23.14 22.83 14.59
CA VAL A 277 22.41 23.47 15.71
C VAL A 277 23.30 24.45 16.49
N ALA A 278 24.62 24.21 16.54
CA ALA A 278 25.55 25.11 17.21
C ALA A 278 25.76 26.45 16.47
N PHE A 279 25.54 26.50 15.15
CA PHE A 279 25.86 27.66 14.31
C PHE A 279 24.62 28.37 13.75
N VAL A 280 23.47 27.69 13.77
CA VAL A 280 22.23 28.16 13.15
C VAL A 280 21.14 28.37 14.20
N PRO A 281 20.33 29.43 14.12
CA PRO A 281 19.22 29.62 15.05
C PRO A 281 18.28 28.40 15.04
N TRP A 282 17.96 27.86 16.21
CA TRP A 282 17.15 26.65 16.37
C TRP A 282 15.79 26.73 15.62
N ARG A 283 15.21 27.96 15.50
CA ARG A 283 13.97 28.19 14.77
C ARG A 283 14.10 27.82 13.27
N LEU A 284 15.24 28.15 12.68
CA LEU A 284 15.52 27.81 11.27
C LEU A 284 15.70 26.29 11.10
N VAL A 285 16.41 25.64 12.03
CA VAL A 285 16.58 24.19 12.07
C VAL A 285 15.22 23.49 12.10
N VAL A 286 14.34 23.92 13.03
CA VAL A 286 12.99 23.36 13.13
C VAL A 286 12.17 23.63 11.87
N ALA A 287 12.24 24.82 11.29
CA ALA A 287 11.54 25.14 10.05
C ALA A 287 11.96 24.25 8.90
N VAL A 288 13.27 24.03 8.70
CA VAL A 288 13.80 23.14 7.66
C VAL A 288 13.36 21.70 7.87
N MET A 289 13.43 21.20 9.13
CA MET A 289 12.96 19.86 9.48
C MET A 289 11.45 19.70 9.19
N MET A 290 10.64 20.69 9.52
CA MET A 290 9.21 20.68 9.24
C MET A 290 8.93 20.64 7.73
N VAL A 291 9.58 21.48 6.95
CA VAL A 291 9.43 21.48 5.48
C VAL A 291 9.84 20.15 4.89
N ALA A 292 10.99 19.61 5.29
CA ALA A 292 11.47 18.29 4.81
C ALA A 292 10.48 17.17 5.16
N THR A 293 9.90 17.21 6.37
CA THR A 293 8.90 16.24 6.81
C THR A 293 7.61 16.35 5.99
N VAL A 294 7.14 17.57 5.73
CA VAL A 294 5.95 17.82 4.90
C VAL A 294 6.16 17.31 3.48
N VAL A 295 7.33 17.60 2.88
CA VAL A 295 7.70 17.11 1.53
C VAL A 295 7.76 15.58 1.51
N TYR A 296 8.33 14.95 2.54
CA TYR A 296 8.37 13.49 2.65
C TYR A 296 6.95 12.89 2.65
N PHE A 297 6.03 13.41 3.45
CA PHE A 297 4.66 12.89 3.50
C PHE A 297 3.92 13.10 2.17
N ALA A 298 4.13 14.23 1.51
CA ALA A 298 3.54 14.47 0.18
C ALA A 298 4.05 13.47 -0.87
N LEU A 299 5.36 13.16 -0.87
CA LEU A 299 5.95 12.15 -1.74
C LEU A 299 5.47 10.73 -1.39
N ALA A 300 5.32 10.41 -0.11
CA ALA A 300 4.78 9.13 0.34
C ALA A 300 3.35 8.92 -0.14
N ASP A 301 2.49 9.93 -0.02
CA ASP A 301 1.11 9.89 -0.51
C ASP A 301 1.06 9.79 -2.05
N TRP A 302 1.94 10.49 -2.76
CA TRP A 302 2.07 10.37 -4.20
C TRP A 302 2.46 8.95 -4.65
N LEU A 303 3.44 8.32 -3.98
CA LEU A 303 3.85 6.93 -4.23
C LEU A 303 2.71 5.94 -3.92
N TYR A 304 1.94 6.23 -2.88
CA TYR A 304 0.76 5.43 -2.57
C TYR A 304 -0.28 5.49 -3.71
N MET A 305 -0.51 6.69 -4.28
CA MET A 305 -1.39 6.86 -5.45
C MET A 305 -0.87 6.12 -6.67
N ALA A 306 0.43 6.21 -6.96
CA ALA A 306 1.05 5.49 -8.07
C ALA A 306 0.89 3.96 -7.93
N ARG A 307 1.03 3.44 -6.70
CA ARG A 307 0.80 2.03 -6.39
C ARG A 307 -0.66 1.62 -6.61
N LEU A 308 -1.60 2.41 -6.10
CA LEU A 308 -3.02 2.14 -6.25
C LEU A 308 -3.43 2.16 -7.74
N ALA A 309 -2.94 3.15 -8.49
CA ALA A 309 -3.15 3.25 -9.93
C ALA A 309 -2.57 2.05 -10.69
N GLY A 310 -1.41 1.52 -10.26
CA GLY A 310 -0.83 0.29 -10.80
C GLY A 310 -1.73 -0.93 -10.59
N TYR A 311 -2.38 -1.06 -9.43
CA TYR A 311 -3.32 -2.15 -9.16
C TYR A 311 -4.60 -2.01 -9.98
N VAL A 312 -5.16 -0.80 -10.09
CA VAL A 312 -6.34 -0.53 -10.94
C VAL A 312 -5.99 -0.82 -12.41
N CYS A 313 -4.80 -0.45 -12.87
CA CYS A 313 -4.34 -0.79 -14.21
C CYS A 313 -4.32 -2.30 -14.46
N ILE A 314 -3.83 -3.11 -13.49
CA ILE A 314 -3.84 -4.58 -13.62
C ILE A 314 -5.28 -5.11 -13.65
N ALA A 315 -6.21 -4.53 -12.88
CA ALA A 315 -7.62 -4.96 -12.84
C ALA A 315 -8.35 -4.65 -14.15
N GLU A 316 -8.21 -3.44 -14.67
CA GLU A 316 -8.93 -2.94 -15.85
C GLU A 316 -8.31 -3.39 -17.20
N THR A 317 -7.03 -3.80 -17.21
CA THR A 317 -6.35 -4.13 -18.46
C THR A 317 -6.49 -5.62 -18.79
N PRO A 318 -6.97 -5.99 -19.99
CA PRO A 318 -7.03 -7.37 -20.47
C PRO A 318 -5.64 -8.04 -20.43
N GLU A 319 -5.62 -9.33 -20.09
CA GLU A 319 -4.36 -10.07 -19.89
C GLU A 319 -3.48 -10.11 -21.15
N ALA A 320 -4.10 -10.13 -22.33
CA ALA A 320 -3.40 -10.10 -23.61
C ALA A 320 -2.52 -8.85 -23.81
N LEU A 321 -2.91 -7.70 -23.24
CA LEU A 321 -2.14 -6.45 -23.31
C LEU A 321 -1.07 -6.37 -22.23
N LEU A 322 -1.22 -7.11 -21.15
CA LEU A 322 -0.26 -7.17 -20.04
C LEU A 322 0.85 -8.20 -20.28
N SER A 323 0.63 -9.16 -21.19
CA SER A 323 1.64 -10.17 -21.53
C SER A 323 2.51 -9.70 -22.70
N PRO A 324 3.81 -10.02 -22.73
CA PRO A 324 4.61 -9.79 -23.92
C PRO A 324 3.99 -10.59 -25.07
N ALA A 325 3.98 -9.99 -26.26
CA ALA A 325 3.53 -10.69 -27.46
C ALA A 325 4.25 -12.04 -27.56
N PRO A 326 3.53 -13.14 -27.86
CA PRO A 326 4.19 -14.43 -28.08
C PRO A 326 5.29 -14.22 -29.11
N LEU A 327 6.47 -14.75 -28.80
CA LEU A 327 7.57 -14.74 -29.75
C LEU A 327 7.03 -15.30 -31.07
N PRO A 328 7.29 -14.66 -32.22
CA PRO A 328 6.94 -15.25 -33.51
C PRO A 328 7.49 -16.68 -33.54
N PRO A 329 6.70 -17.66 -33.98
CA PRO A 329 7.17 -19.02 -34.06
C PRO A 329 8.52 -18.99 -34.75
N ALA A 330 9.50 -19.69 -34.16
CA ALA A 330 10.83 -19.79 -34.77
C ALA A 330 10.64 -20.12 -36.24
N PRO A 331 11.35 -19.48 -37.17
CA PRO A 331 11.25 -19.79 -38.61
C PRO A 331 11.34 -21.31 -38.72
N GLN A 332 10.26 -21.93 -39.17
CA GLN A 332 10.31 -23.37 -39.41
C GLN A 332 11.49 -23.56 -40.33
N PRO A 333 12.46 -24.44 -39.97
CA PRO A 333 13.53 -24.73 -40.89
C PRO A 333 12.86 -25.09 -42.23
N ASN A 334 13.20 -24.36 -43.29
CA ASN A 334 12.69 -24.66 -44.61
C ASN A 334 12.76 -26.16 -44.78
N PRO A 335 11.65 -26.84 -45.15
CA PRO A 335 11.73 -28.26 -45.44
C PRO A 335 12.92 -28.44 -46.34
N ALA A 336 13.88 -29.24 -45.88
CA ALA A 336 15.07 -29.52 -46.68
C ALA A 336 14.56 -29.88 -48.08
N PRO A 337 15.12 -29.28 -49.15
CA PRO A 337 14.72 -29.61 -50.48
C PRO A 337 14.74 -31.15 -50.56
N PRO A 338 13.68 -31.79 -51.13
CA PRO A 338 13.64 -33.22 -51.20
C PRO A 338 14.98 -33.67 -51.78
N LEU A 339 15.69 -34.51 -51.02
CA LEU A 339 16.91 -35.15 -51.52
C LEU A 339 16.50 -35.75 -52.84
N GLN A 340 16.83 -35.05 -53.91
CA GLN A 340 16.80 -35.69 -55.29
C GLN A 340 17.87 -36.72 -55.15
N THR A 341 17.46 -37.94 -54.79
CA THR A 341 18.20 -39.12 -55.04
C THR A 341 18.19 -39.23 -56.59
N THR A 342 19.12 -38.54 -57.24
CA THR A 342 19.58 -38.98 -58.56
C THR A 342 20.12 -40.38 -58.31
N ILE A 343 19.22 -41.36 -58.50
CA ILE A 343 19.64 -42.72 -58.59
C ILE A 343 20.55 -42.72 -59.84
N ASP A 344 21.86 -42.72 -59.60
CA ASP A 344 22.85 -42.87 -60.67
C ASP A 344 22.60 -44.25 -61.24
N ARG A 345 22.04 -44.27 -62.45
CA ARG A 345 21.61 -45.49 -63.13
C ARG A 345 22.79 -46.38 -63.45
N ASP A 346 23.99 -45.88 -63.21
CA ASP A 346 25.25 -46.54 -63.52
C ASP A 346 25.93 -47.15 -62.27
N GLU A 347 25.33 -47.01 -61.08
CA GLU A 347 25.81 -47.75 -59.91
C GLU A 347 25.45 -49.22 -60.07
N PRO A 348 26.46 -50.14 -60.08
CA PRO A 348 26.21 -51.57 -60.18
C PRO A 348 25.41 -52.04 -58.98
N ILE A 349 24.19 -52.50 -59.24
CA ILE A 349 23.32 -53.07 -58.21
C ILE A 349 24.05 -54.23 -57.58
N LEU A 350 24.11 -54.33 -56.27
CA LEU A 350 24.81 -55.42 -55.54
C LEU A 350 24.40 -56.83 -55.94
N SER A 351 23.31 -56.96 -56.68
CA SER A 351 22.85 -58.20 -57.28
C SER A 351 23.73 -58.72 -58.43
N ASP A 352 24.61 -57.88 -59.03
CA ASP A 352 25.46 -58.25 -60.14
C ASP A 352 26.86 -58.75 -59.71
N LEU A 353 27.08 -58.83 -58.40
CA LEU A 353 28.26 -59.44 -57.85
C LEU A 353 28.18 -60.97 -58.01
N PRO A 354 29.10 -61.60 -58.72
CA PRO A 354 29.10 -63.05 -58.87
C PRO A 354 29.25 -63.70 -57.49
N ASN A 355 28.37 -64.70 -57.24
CA ASN A 355 28.44 -65.54 -56.05
C ASN A 355 29.84 -66.14 -55.94
N LEU A 356 30.68 -65.59 -55.10
CA LEU A 356 31.89 -66.23 -54.61
C LEU A 356 31.45 -67.38 -53.71
N ALA A 357 31.28 -68.56 -54.39
CA ALA A 357 31.11 -69.78 -53.65
C ALA A 357 32.36 -69.99 -52.76
N VAL A 358 32.09 -70.05 -51.48
CA VAL A 358 33.08 -70.48 -50.48
C VAL A 358 33.24 -72.00 -50.70
N GLU A 359 34.29 -72.41 -51.40
CA GLU A 359 34.78 -73.79 -51.31
C GLU A 359 35.57 -73.91 -49.99
N MET A 360 35.08 -74.77 -49.13
CA MET A 360 35.90 -75.33 -48.06
C MET A 360 36.60 -76.57 -48.56
#